data_bd0231253b719e1afe41070138715151
#
_entry.id   bd0231253b719e1afe41070138715151
#
_cell.length_a   1.000
_cell.length_b   1.000
_cell.length_c   1.000
_cell.angle_alpha   90.00
_cell.angle_beta   90.00
_cell.angle_gamma   90.00
#
_symmetry.space_group_name_H-M   'P 1'
#
loop_
_entity.id
_entity.type
_entity.pdbx_description
1 polymer ?
#
loop_
_entity_poly.entity_id
_entity_poly.type
_entity_poly.pdbx_seq_one_letter_code
_entity_poly.pdbx_strand_id
1 'polypeptide(L)'
;MSNIKICSKCEETKNINEFVKNTNICCDCNNERRRLKYKNDEEHRKKLVKMASEFKHQKVIEKQKLKEEEQLKIGLENKQCKYCDEVKPKERFRYNRLKCRDCERDDPVEKFKRYSRTRIYNCLKRNKTKHYIEYLGCSSEEYFEWMLEHNSEFTLDNYGKVWHIDHVIPISKFNLDDVDSQMLAFNWRNTMPLSSKENLTKNNKIIVEQIENHFDKLKTYHDKKNITLPQIYIDLFARYLDDGKPLKPSLPLTSGNVCEELG
;
A
#
# COMPACT_ATOMS: atom_id res chain seq x y z
N MET A 1 26.53 0.66 -47.96
CA MET A 1 27.24 1.95 -47.80
C MET A 1 27.35 2.25 -46.32
N SER A 2 28.56 2.46 -45.81
CA SER A 2 28.79 2.67 -44.37
C SER A 2 28.19 4.00 -43.91
N ASN A 3 27.19 3.95 -43.07
CA ASN A 3 26.51 5.11 -42.47
C ASN A 3 27.36 5.76 -41.35
N ILE A 4 28.65 6.03 -41.66
CA ILE A 4 29.60 6.60 -40.69
C ILE A 4 30.08 7.98 -41.17
N LYS A 5 30.35 8.86 -40.21
CA LYS A 5 30.80 10.24 -40.41
C LYS A 5 31.80 10.62 -39.32
N ILE A 6 32.76 11.47 -39.64
CA ILE A 6 33.76 11.97 -38.68
C ILE A 6 33.26 13.26 -38.05
N CYS A 7 33.28 13.33 -36.73
CA CYS A 7 32.92 14.54 -36.00
C CYS A 7 34.03 15.60 -36.12
N SER A 8 33.68 16.81 -36.55
CA SER A 8 34.61 17.92 -36.68
C SER A 8 35.15 18.46 -35.36
N LYS A 9 34.66 17.97 -34.21
CA LYS A 9 35.09 18.48 -32.92
C LYS A 9 35.87 17.48 -32.05
N CYS A 10 35.49 16.20 -32.05
CA CYS A 10 36.26 15.14 -31.35
C CYS A 10 37.05 14.23 -32.29
N GLU A 11 36.92 14.44 -33.61
CA GLU A 11 37.58 13.68 -34.67
C GLU A 11 37.27 12.17 -34.67
N GLU A 12 36.32 11.74 -33.85
CA GLU A 12 35.85 10.36 -33.78
C GLU A 12 34.94 10.02 -34.96
N THR A 13 35.08 8.80 -35.47
CA THR A 13 34.16 8.23 -36.46
C THR A 13 32.95 7.64 -35.73
N LYS A 14 31.75 8.15 -36.03
CA LYS A 14 30.51 7.74 -35.43
C LYS A 14 29.43 7.48 -36.48
N ASN A 15 28.33 6.79 -36.06
CA ASN A 15 27.19 6.58 -36.94
C ASN A 15 26.51 7.94 -37.27
N ILE A 16 26.01 8.10 -38.49
CA ILE A 16 25.36 9.35 -38.93
C ILE A 16 24.16 9.75 -38.04
N ASN A 17 23.50 8.77 -37.41
CA ASN A 17 22.40 9.01 -36.46
C ASN A 17 22.82 9.65 -35.12
N GLU A 18 24.14 9.64 -34.83
CA GLU A 18 24.73 10.26 -33.65
C GLU A 18 25.15 11.72 -33.91
N PHE A 19 24.83 12.26 -35.08
CA PHE A 19 25.11 13.65 -35.43
C PHE A 19 23.86 14.52 -35.35
N VAL A 20 24.07 15.78 -34.99
CA VAL A 20 23.00 16.78 -35.04
C VAL A 20 22.63 17.02 -36.52
N LYS A 21 21.34 17.03 -36.82
CA LYS A 21 20.82 17.25 -38.18
C LYS A 21 21.53 18.44 -38.86
N ASN A 22 21.91 18.25 -40.10
CA ASN A 22 22.57 19.25 -40.96
C ASN A 22 23.91 19.83 -40.41
N THR A 23 24.59 19.09 -39.52
CA THR A 23 25.91 19.52 -39.01
C THR A 23 26.93 18.38 -39.08
N ASN A 24 28.22 18.74 -38.90
CA ASN A 24 29.34 17.79 -38.80
C ASN A 24 29.77 17.58 -37.33
N ILE A 25 28.89 17.91 -36.36
CA ILE A 25 29.18 17.80 -34.93
C ILE A 25 28.31 16.66 -34.35
N CYS A 26 28.94 15.72 -33.65
CA CYS A 26 28.18 14.66 -32.98
C CYS A 26 27.33 15.20 -31.81
N CYS A 27 26.30 14.46 -31.44
CA CYS A 27 25.38 14.84 -30.36
C CYS A 27 26.08 15.06 -29.02
N ASP A 28 27.13 14.28 -28.71
CA ASP A 28 27.89 14.41 -27.46
C ASP A 28 28.65 15.75 -27.40
N CYS A 29 29.41 16.07 -28.43
CA CYS A 29 30.13 17.36 -28.51
C CYS A 29 29.17 18.56 -28.50
N ASN A 30 28.01 18.43 -29.14
CA ASN A 30 27.02 19.48 -29.12
C ASN A 30 26.38 19.61 -27.72
N ASN A 31 26.09 18.50 -27.04
CA ASN A 31 25.55 18.52 -25.68
C ASN A 31 26.56 19.09 -24.69
N GLU A 32 27.85 18.73 -24.83
CA GLU A 32 28.92 19.31 -24.01
C GLU A 32 29.01 20.83 -24.20
N ARG A 33 29.01 21.30 -25.45
CA ARG A 33 28.99 22.74 -25.77
C ARG A 33 27.79 23.45 -25.10
N ARG A 34 26.61 22.82 -25.15
CA ARG A 34 25.40 23.38 -24.54
C ARG A 34 25.51 23.41 -23.01
N ARG A 35 26.09 22.38 -22.38
CA ARG A 35 26.33 22.33 -20.92
C ARG A 35 27.34 23.40 -20.50
N LEU A 36 28.43 23.58 -21.23
CA LEU A 36 29.42 24.61 -20.95
C LEU A 36 28.82 26.02 -21.10
N LYS A 37 28.02 26.25 -22.15
CA LYS A 37 27.35 27.53 -22.33
C LYS A 37 26.38 27.79 -21.16
N TYR A 38 25.55 26.80 -20.76
CA TYR A 38 24.67 26.94 -19.63
C TYR A 38 25.40 27.20 -18.30
N LYS A 39 26.58 26.60 -18.12
CA LYS A 39 27.42 26.78 -16.92
C LYS A 39 28.08 28.16 -16.86
N ASN A 40 28.61 28.64 -18.01
CA ASN A 40 29.49 29.81 -18.05
C ASN A 40 28.76 31.10 -18.45
N ASP A 41 27.58 31.03 -19.07
CA ASP A 41 26.81 32.17 -19.54
C ASP A 41 25.57 32.33 -18.64
N GLU A 42 25.66 33.23 -17.67
CA GLU A 42 24.60 33.48 -16.67
C GLU A 42 23.34 34.08 -17.31
N GLU A 43 23.48 34.94 -18.28
CA GLU A 43 22.33 35.52 -19.00
C GLU A 43 21.58 34.45 -19.79
N HIS A 44 22.31 33.63 -20.51
CA HIS A 44 21.76 32.51 -21.27
C HIS A 44 21.01 31.54 -20.33
N ARG A 45 21.62 31.22 -19.17
CA ARG A 45 20.98 30.36 -18.13
C ARG A 45 19.69 30.99 -17.62
N LYS A 46 19.71 32.27 -17.22
CA LYS A 46 18.53 33.01 -16.75
C LYS A 46 17.41 33.00 -17.80
N LYS A 47 17.76 33.22 -19.07
CA LYS A 47 16.81 33.20 -20.20
C LYS A 47 16.16 31.81 -20.34
N LEU A 48 16.94 30.75 -20.31
CA LEU A 48 16.40 29.38 -20.42
C LEU A 48 15.50 29.00 -19.24
N VAL A 49 15.88 29.37 -18.01
CA VAL A 49 15.05 29.13 -16.80
C VAL A 49 13.74 29.89 -16.88
N LYS A 50 13.77 31.17 -17.32
CA LYS A 50 12.56 31.98 -17.51
C LYS A 50 11.64 31.35 -18.55
N MET A 51 12.14 30.98 -19.72
CA MET A 51 11.36 30.31 -20.77
C MET A 51 10.75 28.99 -20.30
N ALA A 52 11.53 28.17 -19.55
CA ALA A 52 11.02 26.92 -18.99
C ALA A 52 9.93 27.14 -17.95
N SER A 53 10.05 28.18 -17.12
CA SER A 53 9.03 28.58 -16.13
C SER A 53 7.75 29.07 -16.81
N GLU A 54 7.87 29.94 -17.80
CA GLU A 54 6.74 30.46 -18.60
C GLU A 54 5.99 29.33 -19.32
N PHE A 55 6.73 28.38 -19.93
CA PHE A 55 6.14 27.22 -20.57
C PHE A 55 5.38 26.32 -19.58
N LYS A 56 5.96 26.06 -18.39
CA LYS A 56 5.27 25.32 -17.35
C LYS A 56 4.00 26.04 -16.89
N HIS A 57 4.08 27.35 -16.70
CA HIS A 57 2.94 28.16 -16.29
C HIS A 57 1.81 28.11 -17.32
N GLN A 58 2.16 28.28 -18.61
CA GLN A 58 1.21 28.20 -19.72
C GLN A 58 0.50 26.83 -19.75
N LYS A 59 1.24 25.73 -19.59
CA LYS A 59 0.64 24.39 -19.52
C LYS A 59 -0.30 24.21 -18.34
N VAL A 60 -0.01 24.83 -17.19
CA VAL A 60 -0.92 24.79 -16.03
C VAL A 60 -2.23 25.53 -16.32
N ILE A 61 -2.13 26.71 -16.92
CA ILE A 61 -3.31 27.52 -17.31
C ILE A 61 -4.17 26.76 -18.33
N GLU A 62 -3.55 26.19 -19.37
CA GLU A 62 -4.25 25.40 -20.38
C GLU A 62 -4.97 24.20 -19.77
N LYS A 63 -4.30 23.46 -18.89
CA LYS A 63 -4.89 22.32 -18.15
C LYS A 63 -6.04 22.76 -17.25
N GLN A 64 -5.95 23.95 -16.66
CA GLN A 64 -7.01 24.48 -15.81
C GLN A 64 -8.24 24.88 -16.65
N LYS A 65 -8.06 25.54 -17.79
CA LYS A 65 -9.15 25.88 -18.72
C LYS A 65 -9.89 24.63 -19.19
N LEU A 66 -9.16 23.58 -19.60
CA LEU A 66 -9.78 22.33 -20.02
C LEU A 66 -10.64 21.70 -18.90
N LYS A 67 -10.15 21.74 -17.65
CA LYS A 67 -10.93 21.24 -16.51
C LYS A 67 -12.19 22.07 -16.23
N GLU A 68 -12.11 23.39 -16.40
CA GLU A 68 -13.25 24.30 -16.23
C GLU A 68 -14.31 24.04 -17.32
N GLU A 69 -13.87 23.87 -18.58
CA GLU A 69 -14.75 23.51 -19.68
C GLU A 69 -15.43 22.15 -19.48
N GLU A 70 -14.68 21.13 -19.03
CA GLU A 70 -15.25 19.82 -18.69
C GLU A 70 -16.26 19.94 -17.54
N GLN A 71 -15.94 20.74 -16.50
CA GLN A 71 -16.85 20.94 -15.37
C GLN A 71 -18.14 21.67 -15.78
N LEU A 72 -18.06 22.62 -16.69
CA LEU A 72 -19.24 23.31 -17.23
C LEU A 72 -20.15 22.38 -18.02
N LYS A 73 -19.57 21.44 -18.80
CA LYS A 73 -20.33 20.44 -19.56
C LYS A 73 -21.16 19.52 -18.67
N ILE A 74 -20.64 19.13 -17.51
CA ILE A 74 -21.34 18.23 -16.57
C ILE A 74 -22.19 18.98 -15.53
N GLY A 75 -22.09 20.30 -15.47
CA GLY A 75 -22.76 21.17 -14.48
C GLY A 75 -21.95 21.33 -13.18
N LEU A 76 -22.04 22.52 -12.58
CA LEU A 76 -21.24 22.87 -11.40
C LEU A 76 -21.55 22.01 -10.17
N GLU A 77 -22.78 21.52 -10.02
CA GLU A 77 -23.22 20.67 -8.90
C GLU A 77 -22.89 19.18 -9.09
N ASN A 78 -22.40 18.80 -10.26
CA ASN A 78 -22.13 17.41 -10.62
C ASN A 78 -20.63 17.12 -10.66
N LYS A 79 -20.31 15.83 -10.59
CA LYS A 79 -18.95 15.29 -10.73
C LYS A 79 -18.99 13.94 -11.42
N GLN A 80 -18.07 13.69 -12.34
CA GLN A 80 -17.94 12.40 -12.98
C GLN A 80 -17.16 11.44 -12.07
N CYS A 81 -17.69 10.24 -11.87
CA CYS A 81 -17.01 9.16 -11.16
C CYS A 81 -15.96 8.52 -12.08
N LYS A 82 -14.72 8.39 -11.61
CA LYS A 82 -13.62 7.76 -12.38
C LYS A 82 -13.68 6.22 -12.41
N TYR A 83 -14.67 5.62 -11.75
CA TYR A 83 -14.81 4.15 -11.66
C TYR A 83 -16.02 3.61 -12.42
N CYS A 84 -17.13 4.32 -12.46
CA CYS A 84 -18.30 3.93 -13.27
C CYS A 84 -18.57 4.90 -14.43
N ASP A 85 -17.75 5.95 -14.59
CA ASP A 85 -17.84 7.02 -15.58
C ASP A 85 -19.17 7.81 -15.56
N GLU A 86 -20.07 7.51 -14.63
CA GLU A 86 -21.35 8.20 -14.49
C GLU A 86 -21.16 9.61 -13.88
N VAL A 87 -21.92 10.57 -14.40
CA VAL A 87 -22.05 11.90 -13.83
C VAL A 87 -23.08 11.85 -12.71
N LYS A 88 -22.68 12.25 -11.50
CA LYS A 88 -23.52 12.22 -10.29
C LYS A 88 -23.40 13.53 -9.52
N PRO A 89 -24.40 13.90 -8.71
CA PRO A 89 -24.30 15.04 -7.81
C PRO A 89 -23.07 14.94 -6.89
N LYS A 90 -22.43 16.08 -6.61
CA LYS A 90 -21.21 16.13 -5.76
C LYS A 90 -21.42 15.50 -4.38
N GLU A 91 -22.62 15.58 -3.82
CA GLU A 91 -23.00 14.94 -2.55
C GLU A 91 -22.88 13.41 -2.57
N ARG A 92 -22.91 12.79 -3.77
CA ARG A 92 -22.68 11.36 -3.95
C ARG A 92 -21.20 10.98 -3.89
N PHE A 93 -20.32 11.91 -3.61
CA PHE A 93 -18.89 11.68 -3.40
C PHE A 93 -18.51 12.08 -1.97
N ARG A 94 -17.53 11.39 -1.41
CA ARG A 94 -16.84 11.88 -0.21
C ARG A 94 -15.89 13.00 -0.62
N TYR A 95 -15.64 13.93 0.29
CA TYR A 95 -14.79 15.09 0.07
C TYR A 95 -13.54 14.75 -0.76
N ASN A 96 -13.35 15.45 -1.87
CA ASN A 96 -12.24 15.30 -2.82
C ASN A 96 -12.01 13.92 -3.45
N ARG A 97 -12.84 12.89 -3.18
CA ARG A 97 -12.66 11.58 -3.81
C ARG A 97 -13.17 11.57 -5.25
N LEU A 98 -12.45 10.83 -6.12
CA LEU A 98 -12.81 10.63 -7.54
C LEU A 98 -13.79 9.45 -7.74
N LYS A 99 -14.03 8.68 -6.69
CA LYS A 99 -14.91 7.52 -6.64
C LYS A 99 -16.22 7.90 -5.97
N CYS A 100 -17.37 7.60 -6.58
CA CYS A 100 -18.67 7.85 -5.96
C CYS A 100 -18.94 6.87 -4.80
N ARG A 101 -19.88 7.23 -3.93
CA ARG A 101 -20.24 6.42 -2.75
C ARG A 101 -20.75 5.03 -3.10
N ASP A 102 -21.40 4.87 -4.26
CA ASP A 102 -21.88 3.56 -4.72
C ASP A 102 -20.70 2.67 -5.09
N CYS A 103 -19.79 3.14 -5.94
CA CYS A 103 -18.56 2.42 -6.27
C CYS A 103 -17.70 2.15 -5.03
N GLU A 104 -17.64 3.09 -4.06
CA GLU A 104 -16.90 2.88 -2.81
C GLU A 104 -17.58 1.83 -1.91
N ARG A 105 -18.91 1.80 -1.88
CA ARG A 105 -19.68 0.80 -1.13
C ARG A 105 -19.49 -0.61 -1.71
N ASP A 106 -19.52 -0.70 -3.04
CA ASP A 106 -19.57 -1.95 -3.76
C ASP A 106 -18.15 -2.51 -4.06
N ASP A 107 -17.10 -1.69 -3.87
CA ASP A 107 -15.70 -2.10 -3.99
C ASP A 107 -15.34 -3.15 -2.92
N PRO A 108 -14.92 -4.36 -3.32
CA PRO A 108 -14.58 -5.43 -2.39
C PRO A 108 -13.45 -5.05 -1.42
N VAL A 109 -12.43 -4.31 -1.87
CA VAL A 109 -11.31 -3.84 -1.05
C VAL A 109 -11.79 -2.86 0.02
N GLU A 110 -12.58 -1.85 -0.35
CA GLU A 110 -13.13 -0.89 0.60
C GLU A 110 -14.11 -1.55 1.58
N LYS A 111 -14.84 -2.56 1.14
CA LYS A 111 -15.72 -3.38 1.97
C LYS A 111 -14.92 -4.15 3.01
N PHE A 112 -13.85 -4.81 2.61
CA PHE A 112 -12.95 -5.52 3.50
C PHE A 112 -12.29 -4.59 4.53
N LYS A 113 -11.78 -3.41 4.08
CA LYS A 113 -11.24 -2.37 4.96
C LYS A 113 -12.26 -1.91 6.02
N ARG A 114 -13.52 -1.75 5.64
CA ARG A 114 -14.59 -1.39 6.59
C ARG A 114 -14.84 -2.49 7.61
N TYR A 115 -14.92 -3.74 7.16
CA TYR A 115 -15.13 -4.88 8.07
C TYR A 115 -13.97 -5.05 9.05
N SER A 116 -12.73 -4.95 8.60
CA SER A 116 -11.55 -5.03 9.47
C SER A 116 -11.55 -3.94 10.54
N ARG A 117 -11.85 -2.68 10.16
CA ARG A 117 -12.00 -1.57 11.13
C ARG A 117 -13.13 -1.80 12.13
N THR A 118 -14.30 -2.22 11.65
CA THR A 118 -15.49 -2.45 12.49
C THR A 118 -15.23 -3.59 13.46
N ARG A 119 -14.54 -4.65 13.05
CA ARG A 119 -14.17 -5.78 13.90
C ARG A 119 -13.32 -5.33 15.09
N ILE A 120 -12.23 -4.61 14.86
CA ILE A 120 -11.36 -4.07 15.91
C ILE A 120 -12.17 -3.12 16.82
N TYR A 121 -12.95 -2.21 16.24
CA TYR A 121 -13.76 -1.26 16.99
C TYR A 121 -14.77 -1.96 17.91
N ASN A 122 -15.48 -2.97 17.42
CA ASN A 122 -16.50 -3.69 18.21
C ASN A 122 -15.88 -4.49 19.36
N CYS A 123 -14.67 -5.03 19.17
CA CYS A 123 -13.97 -5.75 20.24
C CYS A 123 -13.42 -4.80 21.31
N LEU A 124 -12.81 -3.69 20.90
CA LEU A 124 -12.17 -2.74 21.82
C LEU A 124 -13.12 -1.66 22.37
N LYS A 125 -14.19 -1.34 21.63
CA LYS A 125 -15.18 -0.32 22.01
C LYS A 125 -14.51 0.98 22.51
N ARG A 126 -14.69 1.29 23.81
CA ARG A 126 -14.16 2.49 24.47
C ARG A 126 -12.65 2.41 24.77
N ASN A 127 -12.07 1.22 24.78
CA ASN A 127 -10.64 1.00 25.06
C ASN A 127 -9.74 1.18 23.84
N LYS A 128 -10.32 1.48 22.66
CA LYS A 128 -9.56 1.71 21.44
C LYS A 128 -8.86 3.07 21.50
N THR A 129 -7.52 3.07 21.57
CA THR A 129 -6.68 4.27 21.67
C THR A 129 -5.92 4.62 20.39
N LYS A 130 -5.70 3.64 19.51
CA LYS A 130 -4.87 3.79 18.31
C LYS A 130 -5.67 3.67 17.02
N HIS A 131 -5.08 4.04 15.88
CA HIS A 131 -5.69 3.81 14.58
C HIS A 131 -5.69 2.31 14.25
N TYR A 132 -6.66 1.84 13.43
CA TYR A 132 -6.80 0.39 13.13
C TYR A 132 -5.59 -0.22 12.42
N ILE A 133 -4.85 0.56 11.62
CA ILE A 133 -3.62 0.13 10.94
C ILE A 133 -2.51 -0.17 11.95
N GLU A 134 -2.43 0.58 13.04
CA GLU A 134 -1.46 0.34 14.10
C GLU A 134 -1.72 -1.00 14.79
N TYR A 135 -3.00 -1.29 15.13
CA TYR A 135 -3.36 -2.60 15.65
C TYR A 135 -3.07 -3.72 14.66
N LEU A 136 -3.35 -3.48 13.37
CA LEU A 136 -3.12 -4.46 12.33
C LEU A 136 -1.64 -4.75 12.13
N GLY A 137 -0.77 -3.74 12.24
CA GLY A 137 0.68 -3.84 12.08
C GLY A 137 1.15 -4.02 10.64
N CYS A 138 0.30 -3.72 9.66
CA CYS A 138 0.62 -3.71 8.23
C CYS A 138 -0.38 -2.83 7.47
N SER A 139 -0.12 -2.56 6.19
CA SER A 139 -1.08 -1.91 5.32
C SER A 139 -2.32 -2.80 5.08
N SER A 140 -3.41 -2.19 4.63
CA SER A 140 -4.61 -2.97 4.29
C SER A 140 -4.39 -3.87 3.09
N GLU A 141 -3.52 -3.48 2.18
CA GLU A 141 -3.14 -4.20 0.98
C GLU A 141 -2.33 -5.46 1.32
N GLU A 142 -1.33 -5.34 2.21
CA GLU A 142 -0.55 -6.49 2.72
C GLU A 142 -1.41 -7.45 3.52
N TYR A 143 -2.30 -6.92 4.37
CA TYR A 143 -3.24 -7.75 5.12
C TYR A 143 -4.14 -8.58 4.22
N PHE A 144 -4.57 -7.99 3.15
CA PHE A 144 -5.37 -8.58 2.13
C PHE A 144 -4.65 -9.70 1.38
N GLU A 145 -3.41 -9.42 0.94
CA GLU A 145 -2.53 -10.41 0.31
C GLU A 145 -2.35 -11.63 1.23
N TRP A 146 -2.03 -11.39 2.51
CA TRP A 146 -1.90 -12.43 3.53
C TRP A 146 -3.15 -13.32 3.63
N MET A 147 -4.34 -12.71 3.70
CA MET A 147 -5.59 -13.46 3.82
C MET A 147 -5.88 -14.33 2.61
N LEU A 148 -5.61 -13.86 1.40
CA LEU A 148 -5.89 -14.60 0.18
C LEU A 148 -4.85 -15.67 -0.16
N GLU A 149 -3.64 -15.58 0.39
CA GLU A 149 -2.59 -16.58 0.15
C GLU A 149 -2.89 -17.95 0.80
N HIS A 150 -3.81 -18.00 1.75
CA HIS A 150 -4.14 -19.23 2.49
C HIS A 150 -4.98 -20.23 1.69
N ASN A 151 -5.88 -19.76 0.83
CA ASN A 151 -6.78 -20.60 0.06
C ASN A 151 -7.24 -19.87 -1.21
N SER A 152 -7.02 -20.47 -2.38
CA SER A 152 -7.39 -19.91 -3.67
C SER A 152 -8.90 -19.73 -3.89
N GLU A 153 -9.73 -20.43 -3.13
CA GLU A 153 -11.21 -20.28 -3.18
C GLU A 153 -11.70 -19.05 -2.42
N PHE A 154 -10.86 -18.49 -1.53
CA PHE A 154 -11.22 -17.30 -0.75
C PHE A 154 -10.95 -16.06 -1.58
N THR A 155 -11.99 -15.29 -1.80
CA THR A 155 -11.95 -14.03 -2.53
C THR A 155 -12.58 -12.93 -1.69
N LEU A 156 -12.38 -11.67 -2.09
CA LEU A 156 -13.05 -10.57 -1.42
C LEU A 156 -14.56 -10.56 -1.63
N ASP A 157 -15.00 -11.00 -2.78
CA ASP A 157 -16.43 -11.01 -3.13
C ASP A 157 -17.20 -12.02 -2.29
N ASN A 158 -16.54 -13.12 -1.88
CA ASN A 158 -17.17 -14.14 -1.04
C ASN A 158 -16.85 -14.01 0.47
N TYR A 159 -16.06 -12.96 0.86
CA TYR A 159 -15.80 -12.63 2.26
C TYR A 159 -17.09 -12.33 3.05
N GLY A 160 -17.19 -12.91 4.23
CA GLY A 160 -18.36 -12.79 5.10
C GLY A 160 -19.51 -13.76 4.76
N LYS A 161 -19.34 -14.58 3.69
CA LYS A 161 -20.27 -15.65 3.32
C LYS A 161 -19.59 -17.01 3.34
N VAL A 162 -18.53 -17.15 2.55
CA VAL A 162 -17.78 -18.41 2.43
C VAL A 162 -16.69 -18.50 3.49
N TRP A 163 -16.01 -17.40 3.77
CA TRP A 163 -14.94 -17.34 4.75
C TRP A 163 -14.98 -16.08 5.61
N HIS A 164 -14.35 -16.16 6.75
CA HIS A 164 -14.22 -15.09 7.75
C HIS A 164 -12.78 -14.94 8.20
N ILE A 165 -12.42 -13.75 8.67
CA ILE A 165 -11.17 -13.53 9.40
C ILE A 165 -11.37 -14.08 10.82
N ASP A 166 -10.49 -14.95 11.26
CA ASP A 166 -10.44 -15.42 12.63
C ASP A 166 -9.09 -15.14 13.29
N HIS A 167 -9.04 -15.22 14.63
CA HIS A 167 -7.80 -15.10 15.38
C HIS A 167 -7.23 -16.49 15.67
N VAL A 168 -5.93 -16.69 15.37
CA VAL A 168 -5.24 -17.94 15.65
C VAL A 168 -5.30 -18.24 17.14
N ILE A 169 -4.80 -17.31 17.94
CA ILE A 169 -5.06 -17.28 19.39
C ILE A 169 -6.30 -16.42 19.63
N PRO A 170 -7.39 -16.98 20.18
CA PRO A 170 -8.64 -16.26 20.40
C PRO A 170 -8.47 -14.99 21.23
N ILE A 171 -9.21 -13.94 20.89
CA ILE A 171 -9.18 -12.63 21.59
C ILE A 171 -9.40 -12.78 23.10
N SER A 172 -10.23 -13.74 23.53
CA SER A 172 -10.50 -14.02 24.94
C SER A 172 -9.28 -14.46 25.76
N LYS A 173 -8.13 -14.74 25.10
CA LYS A 173 -6.87 -15.08 25.75
C LYS A 173 -5.96 -13.88 26.00
N PHE A 174 -6.38 -12.69 25.58
CA PHE A 174 -5.63 -11.45 25.72
C PHE A 174 -6.29 -10.53 26.75
N ASN A 175 -5.46 -9.77 27.46
CA ASN A 175 -5.95 -8.67 28.30
C ASN A 175 -6.23 -7.44 27.42
N LEU A 176 -7.49 -7.17 27.12
CA LEU A 176 -7.87 -6.04 26.27
C LEU A 176 -7.88 -4.68 26.99
N ASP A 177 -7.54 -4.61 28.26
CA ASP A 177 -7.32 -3.34 28.96
C ASP A 177 -5.87 -2.85 28.80
N ASP A 178 -4.96 -3.74 28.36
CA ASP A 178 -3.57 -3.43 28.05
C ASP A 178 -3.38 -3.21 26.55
N VAL A 179 -2.75 -2.08 26.20
CA VAL A 179 -2.56 -1.67 24.78
C VAL A 179 -1.62 -2.61 24.02
N ASP A 180 -0.56 -3.11 24.66
CA ASP A 180 0.39 -4.01 24.03
C ASP A 180 -0.27 -5.37 23.74
N SER A 181 -1.08 -5.85 24.67
CA SER A 181 -1.90 -7.05 24.49
C SER A 181 -2.95 -6.87 23.39
N GLN A 182 -3.59 -5.69 23.28
CA GLN A 182 -4.46 -5.35 22.14
C GLN A 182 -3.68 -5.40 20.81
N MET A 183 -2.49 -4.83 20.77
CA MET A 183 -1.64 -4.81 19.56
C MET A 183 -1.29 -6.23 19.11
N LEU A 184 -0.96 -7.13 20.04
CA LEU A 184 -0.71 -8.55 19.73
C LEU A 184 -1.98 -9.26 19.24
N ALA A 185 -3.10 -9.07 19.94
CA ALA A 185 -4.35 -9.74 19.62
C ALA A 185 -4.86 -9.45 18.21
N PHE A 186 -4.79 -8.17 17.78
CA PHE A 186 -5.36 -7.71 16.51
C PHE A 186 -4.35 -7.61 15.38
N ASN A 187 -3.07 -7.93 15.61
CA ASN A 187 -2.06 -7.93 14.56
C ASN A 187 -2.39 -8.98 13.49
N TRP A 188 -2.03 -8.67 12.25
CA TRP A 188 -2.25 -9.55 11.11
C TRP A 188 -1.63 -10.94 11.31
N ARG A 189 -0.51 -11.02 12.06
CA ARG A 189 0.19 -12.29 12.36
C ARG A 189 -0.61 -13.23 13.25
N ASN A 190 -1.53 -12.70 14.06
CA ASN A 190 -2.46 -13.51 14.86
C ASN A 190 -3.80 -13.75 14.15
N THR A 191 -3.89 -13.53 12.86
CA THR A 191 -5.14 -13.70 12.11
C THR A 191 -4.97 -14.65 10.93
N MET A 192 -6.01 -15.42 10.65
CA MET A 192 -6.08 -16.35 9.54
C MET A 192 -7.48 -16.35 8.94
N PRO A 193 -7.65 -16.69 7.66
CA PRO A 193 -8.95 -16.95 7.09
C PRO A 193 -9.41 -18.36 7.45
N LEU A 194 -10.66 -18.49 7.85
CA LEU A 194 -11.34 -19.76 8.04
C LEU A 194 -12.63 -19.80 7.23
N SER A 195 -13.01 -20.98 6.75
CA SER A 195 -14.36 -21.16 6.22
C SER A 195 -15.41 -20.84 7.28
N SER A 196 -16.60 -20.44 6.88
CA SER A 196 -17.70 -20.12 7.81
C SER A 196 -18.00 -21.28 8.75
N LYS A 197 -17.88 -22.52 8.26
CA LYS A 197 -18.09 -23.73 9.08
C LYS A 197 -16.99 -23.95 10.12
N GLU A 198 -15.73 -23.84 9.70
CA GLU A 198 -14.58 -23.98 10.61
C GLU A 198 -14.57 -22.90 11.68
N ASN A 199 -14.88 -21.66 11.32
CA ASN A 199 -14.95 -20.53 12.25
C ASN A 199 -16.01 -20.75 13.33
N LEU A 200 -17.20 -21.23 12.96
CA LEU A 200 -18.27 -21.59 13.92
C LEU A 200 -17.83 -22.75 14.82
N THR A 201 -17.16 -23.76 14.28
CA THR A 201 -16.71 -24.94 15.06
C THR A 201 -15.60 -24.57 16.03
N LYS A 202 -14.66 -23.71 15.59
CA LYS A 202 -13.53 -23.26 16.42
C LYS A 202 -14.01 -22.40 17.60
N ASN A 203 -14.87 -21.41 17.34
CA ASN A 203 -15.31 -20.47 18.37
C ASN A 203 -14.08 -19.90 19.15
N ASN A 204 -14.09 -19.98 20.48
CA ASN A 204 -12.99 -19.54 21.37
C ASN A 204 -12.00 -20.67 21.76
N LYS A 205 -11.99 -21.78 21.03
CA LYS A 205 -11.11 -22.91 21.33
C LYS A 205 -9.70 -22.66 20.80
N ILE A 206 -8.73 -23.14 21.55
CA ILE A 206 -7.36 -23.34 21.09
C ILE A 206 -7.31 -24.68 20.34
N ILE A 207 -6.88 -24.63 19.09
CA ILE A 207 -6.70 -25.82 18.25
C ILE A 207 -5.22 -25.85 17.85
N VAL A 208 -4.45 -26.74 18.52
CA VAL A 208 -2.98 -26.82 18.39
C VAL A 208 -2.57 -27.01 16.94
N GLU A 209 -3.18 -27.95 16.24
CA GLU A 209 -2.91 -28.19 14.82
C GLU A 209 -3.10 -26.93 13.93
N GLN A 210 -4.11 -26.12 14.22
CA GLN A 210 -4.29 -24.84 13.48
C GLN A 210 -3.19 -23.83 13.80
N ILE A 211 -2.69 -23.80 15.05
CA ILE A 211 -1.59 -22.93 15.45
C ILE A 211 -0.30 -23.37 14.73
N GLU A 212 0.01 -24.65 14.72
CA GLU A 212 1.17 -25.24 14.03
C GLU A 212 1.15 -24.88 12.54
N ASN A 213 0.06 -25.22 11.85
CA ASN A 213 -0.12 -24.96 10.43
C ASN A 213 -0.03 -23.45 10.11
N HIS A 214 -0.61 -22.60 10.96
CA HIS A 214 -0.53 -21.15 10.79
C HIS A 214 0.90 -20.64 10.99
N PHE A 215 1.58 -21.10 12.03
CA PHE A 215 2.94 -20.67 12.35
C PHE A 215 3.94 -21.02 11.26
N ASP A 216 3.80 -22.19 10.65
CA ASP A 216 4.65 -22.61 9.51
C ASP A 216 4.36 -21.77 8.25
N LYS A 217 3.08 -21.48 7.97
CA LYS A 217 2.72 -20.55 6.89
C LYS A 217 3.27 -19.15 7.15
N LEU A 218 3.21 -18.69 8.39
CA LEU A 218 3.71 -17.36 8.78
C LEU A 218 5.23 -17.26 8.58
N LYS A 219 6.00 -18.27 9.00
CA LYS A 219 7.44 -18.34 8.73
C LYS A 219 7.73 -18.29 7.23
N THR A 220 7.07 -19.16 6.46
CA THR A 220 7.23 -19.22 4.99
C THR A 220 6.92 -17.87 4.33
N TYR A 221 5.87 -17.18 4.79
CA TYR A 221 5.50 -15.86 4.27
C TYR A 221 6.56 -14.80 4.62
N HIS A 222 7.07 -14.81 5.84
CA HIS A 222 8.13 -13.90 6.27
C HIS A 222 9.42 -14.12 5.46
N ASP A 223 9.82 -15.37 5.23
CA ASP A 223 10.98 -15.73 4.41
C ASP A 223 10.79 -15.27 2.95
N LYS A 224 9.62 -15.53 2.38
CA LYS A 224 9.27 -15.09 1.01
C LYS A 224 9.34 -13.56 0.84
N LYS A 225 8.94 -12.81 1.85
CA LYS A 225 8.97 -11.33 1.85
C LYS A 225 10.31 -10.76 2.30
N ASN A 226 11.25 -11.60 2.75
CA ASN A 226 12.54 -11.21 3.32
C ASN A 226 12.39 -10.25 4.52
N ILE A 227 11.41 -10.52 5.39
CA ILE A 227 11.15 -9.77 6.62
C ILE A 227 11.35 -10.67 7.84
N THR A 228 11.91 -10.12 8.91
CA THR A 228 12.12 -10.89 10.16
C THR A 228 10.81 -11.12 10.89
N LEU A 229 10.52 -12.34 11.30
CA LEU A 229 9.39 -12.63 12.20
C LEU A 229 9.74 -12.16 13.62
N PRO A 230 9.00 -11.18 14.18
CA PRO A 230 9.31 -10.68 15.52
C PRO A 230 9.21 -11.74 16.60
N GLN A 231 10.17 -11.79 17.52
CA GLN A 231 10.28 -12.82 18.58
C GLN A 231 8.99 -12.95 19.40
N ILE A 232 8.29 -11.83 19.64
CA ILE A 232 7.05 -11.81 20.41
C ILE A 232 5.95 -12.72 19.84
N TYR A 233 5.90 -12.93 18.50
CA TYR A 233 4.94 -13.86 17.87
C TYR A 233 5.42 -15.29 17.95
N ILE A 234 6.73 -15.53 17.89
CA ILE A 234 7.32 -16.86 18.13
C ILE A 234 6.95 -17.31 19.54
N ASP A 235 7.18 -16.44 20.52
CA ASP A 235 6.86 -16.72 21.94
C ASP A 235 5.36 -16.87 22.17
N LEU A 236 4.53 -16.05 21.48
CA LEU A 236 3.08 -16.14 21.56
C LEU A 236 2.58 -17.52 21.13
N PHE A 237 3.02 -18.02 19.97
CA PHE A 237 2.56 -19.30 19.46
C PHE A 237 3.17 -20.47 20.25
N ALA A 238 4.45 -20.41 20.63
CA ALA A 238 5.11 -21.44 21.42
C ALA A 238 4.38 -21.75 22.72
N ARG A 239 3.80 -20.74 23.38
CA ARG A 239 3.00 -20.93 24.63
C ARG A 239 1.82 -21.88 24.49
N TYR A 240 1.33 -22.09 23.29
CA TYR A 240 0.16 -22.91 22.98
C TYR A 240 0.50 -24.20 22.21
N LEU A 241 1.77 -24.35 21.82
CA LEU A 241 2.26 -25.55 21.14
C LEU A 241 2.76 -26.61 22.12
N ASP A 242 3.32 -26.20 23.26
CA ASP A 242 3.76 -27.09 24.32
C ASP A 242 2.53 -27.56 25.15
N ASP A 243 2.03 -28.76 24.88
CA ASP A 243 0.96 -29.48 25.61
C ASP A 243 -0.42 -28.82 25.67
N GLY A 244 -0.72 -27.81 24.88
CA GLY A 244 -2.06 -27.16 24.86
C GLY A 244 -2.47 -26.49 26.17
N LYS A 245 -1.61 -26.45 27.17
CA LYS A 245 -1.79 -25.76 28.45
C LYS A 245 -1.07 -24.41 28.40
N PRO A 246 -1.76 -23.28 28.67
CA PRO A 246 -1.09 -22.00 28.77
C PRO A 246 -0.03 -22.09 29.88
N LEU A 247 1.24 -21.90 29.53
CA LEU A 247 2.29 -21.67 30.52
C LEU A 247 1.83 -20.51 31.41
N LYS A 248 1.94 -20.67 32.73
CA LYS A 248 1.62 -19.60 33.69
C LYS A 248 2.36 -18.34 33.24
N PRO A 249 1.74 -17.17 33.30
CA PRO A 249 2.38 -15.93 32.87
C PRO A 249 3.66 -15.71 33.68
N SER A 250 4.79 -16.02 33.09
CA SER A 250 6.11 -15.68 33.62
C SER A 250 6.48 -14.34 33.05
N LEU A 251 6.39 -13.30 33.87
CA LEU A 251 6.88 -11.92 33.72
C LEU A 251 6.08 -11.02 32.75
N PRO A 252 5.88 -9.75 33.14
CA PRO A 252 5.36 -8.74 32.22
C PRO A 252 6.31 -8.60 31.05
N LEU A 253 5.76 -8.56 29.84
CA LEU A 253 6.50 -8.23 28.63
C LEU A 253 7.15 -6.87 28.86
N THR A 254 8.47 -6.86 29.13
CA THR A 254 9.24 -5.62 29.19
C THR A 254 9.10 -4.96 27.82
N SER A 255 8.70 -3.69 27.84
CA SER A 255 8.55 -2.81 26.70
C SER A 255 9.89 -2.66 25.94
N GLY A 256 10.20 -3.63 25.10
CA GLY A 256 11.24 -3.51 24.09
C GLY A 256 10.61 -2.95 22.82
N ASN A 257 11.05 -1.80 22.42
CA ASN A 257 10.69 -0.99 21.26
C ASN A 257 10.12 -1.76 20.07
N VAL A 258 8.78 -1.80 19.96
CA VAL A 258 8.06 -2.31 18.78
C VAL A 258 7.90 -1.19 17.70
N CYS A 259 8.40 0.01 17.97
CA CYS A 259 8.13 1.21 17.15
C CYS A 259 9.29 1.70 16.27
N GLU A 260 10.45 1.03 16.20
CA GLU A 260 11.59 1.60 15.45
C GLU A 260 11.81 1.06 14.02
N GLU A 261 10.96 0.17 13.51
CA GLU A 261 11.15 -0.38 12.14
C GLU A 261 10.03 -0.01 11.13
N LEU A 262 9.34 1.09 11.34
CA LEU A 262 8.46 1.68 10.32
C LEU A 262 9.01 3.04 9.90
N GLY A 263 10.17 3.02 9.21
CA GLY A 263 10.73 4.14 8.46
C GLY A 263 10.36 4.03 6.98
#